data_1415ca3577c392e0f899e4995d983096
#
_entry.id   1415ca3577c392e0f899e4995d983096
#
_cell.length_a   1.000
_cell.length_b   1.000
_cell.length_c   1.000
_cell.angle_alpha   90.00
_cell.angle_beta   90.00
_cell.angle_gamma   90.00
#
_symmetry.space_group_name_H-M   'P 1'
#
loop_
_entity.id
_entity.type
_entity.pdbx_description
1 polymer ?
#
loop_
_entity_poly.entity_id
_entity_poly.type
_entity_poly.pdbx_seq_one_letter_code
_entity_poly.pdbx_strand_id
1 'polypeptide(L)'
;MKNIAFRKRFDFSKIPATIQIPNLIEVQKRSYDRFLQMDKLPSEREDGGLQAVFQSVFPITDFRNVSQLEFVDYAIGNWECKCGHLKGLHHLRTTCKNCGNTVITDPFHPGDVLCQKCGTYNANTPDFCNKCGDPVGLQLKYDVAECEERGMTYSAPLKVTMRLTIFDKDAETGNRSIRDIKEQEVFFGDVPLMTQNGTFIINGTERVIVSQLHRSPGVFFETANNRTYFLGKIIPYRGSWVEFEYDQKNVLYVRIDRKRKFLGTIFLRALGLRSGEDILRTFYTVDRIAIKDKKLFWTLDPASEKATNLLGMKLAHSIKNKSGDEIAHSGRKLNAATLKEIQKAKISEIEVDISDLEGSWVAADVVDTTTGE
;
A
#
# COMPACT_ATOMS: atom_id res chain seq x y z
N MET A 1 19.18 -6.70 75.52
CA MET A 1 19.30 -5.68 74.45
C MET A 1 18.73 -6.26 73.17
N LYS A 2 17.58 -5.75 72.69
CA LYS A 2 16.99 -6.21 71.43
C LYS A 2 17.80 -5.65 70.26
N ASN A 3 18.34 -6.54 69.44
CA ASN A 3 19.01 -6.18 68.20
C ASN A 3 18.04 -5.44 67.29
N ILE A 4 18.15 -4.13 67.18
CA ILE A 4 17.44 -3.34 66.22
C ILE A 4 18.10 -3.59 64.88
N ALA A 5 17.46 -4.41 64.04
CA ALA A 5 17.92 -4.64 62.67
C ALA A 5 17.80 -3.31 61.90
N PHE A 6 18.97 -2.74 61.58
CA PHE A 6 19.00 -1.55 60.71
C PHE A 6 18.34 -1.88 59.38
N ARG A 7 17.30 -1.14 59.02
CA ARG A 7 16.65 -1.24 57.69
C ARG A 7 17.69 -0.88 56.62
N LYS A 8 18.03 -1.83 55.76
CA LYS A 8 18.87 -1.59 54.61
C LYS A 8 18.18 -0.67 53.66
N ARG A 9 18.69 0.54 53.40
CA ARG A 9 18.17 1.44 52.38
C ARG A 9 18.69 0.98 51.02
N PHE A 10 17.78 0.83 50.05
CA PHE A 10 18.14 0.63 48.66
C PHE A 10 18.29 1.99 48.00
N ASP A 11 19.43 2.23 47.37
CA ASP A 11 19.69 3.41 46.56
C ASP A 11 19.33 3.08 45.12
N PHE A 12 18.31 3.74 44.63
CA PHE A 12 17.82 3.57 43.25
C PHE A 12 18.53 4.49 42.25
N SER A 13 19.39 5.38 42.68
CA SER A 13 20.12 6.31 41.82
C SER A 13 21.07 5.62 40.83
N LYS A 14 21.54 4.41 41.17
CA LYS A 14 22.48 3.60 40.36
C LYS A 14 21.79 2.43 39.64
N ILE A 15 20.48 2.32 39.67
CA ILE A 15 19.77 1.30 38.94
C ILE A 15 19.83 1.70 37.46
N PRO A 16 20.38 0.84 36.57
CA PRO A 16 20.37 1.11 35.13
C PRO A 16 18.92 1.26 34.64
N ALA A 17 18.70 2.26 33.79
CA ALA A 17 17.39 2.49 33.22
C ALA A 17 16.91 1.21 32.50
N THR A 18 15.76 0.69 32.89
CA THR A 18 15.17 -0.51 32.31
C THR A 18 14.71 -0.24 30.88
N ILE A 19 14.34 1.01 30.60
CA ILE A 19 13.84 1.47 29.30
C ILE A 19 14.56 2.77 28.97
N GLN A 20 15.17 2.83 27.79
CA GLN A 20 15.75 4.08 27.29
C GLN A 20 14.62 5.05 26.91
N ILE A 21 14.80 6.33 27.22
CA ILE A 21 13.88 7.37 26.79
C ILE A 21 13.90 7.42 25.25
N PRO A 22 12.77 7.26 24.56
CA PRO A 22 12.74 7.34 23.10
C PRO A 22 13.15 8.73 22.64
N ASN A 23 13.87 8.80 21.51
CA ASN A 23 14.20 10.08 20.90
C ASN A 23 12.94 10.72 20.31
N LEU A 24 12.45 11.79 20.93
CA LEU A 24 11.18 12.43 20.58
C LEU A 24 11.20 13.10 19.19
N ILE A 25 12.38 13.45 18.67
CA ILE A 25 12.54 14.07 17.33
C ILE A 25 12.86 13.04 16.24
N GLU A 26 13.02 11.77 16.59
CA GLU A 26 13.38 10.72 15.64
C GLU A 26 12.33 10.54 14.54
N VAL A 27 11.05 10.67 14.88
CA VAL A 27 9.94 10.56 13.93
C VAL A 27 10.06 11.61 12.83
N GLN A 28 10.36 12.86 13.20
CA GLN A 28 10.53 13.96 12.24
C GLN A 28 11.75 13.75 11.36
N LYS A 29 12.90 13.37 11.94
CA LYS A 29 14.13 13.09 11.20
C LYS A 29 13.92 11.95 10.20
N ARG A 30 13.46 10.79 10.66
CA ARG A 30 13.22 9.63 9.79
C ARG A 30 12.20 9.93 8.67
N SER A 31 11.16 10.72 8.99
CA SER A 31 10.17 11.12 7.99
C SER A 31 10.79 11.98 6.89
N TYR A 32 11.65 12.91 7.26
CA TYR A 32 12.30 13.79 6.30
C TYR A 32 13.40 13.08 5.50
N ASP A 33 14.20 12.23 6.15
CA ASP A 33 15.19 11.39 5.49
C ASP A 33 14.54 10.44 4.48
N ARG A 34 13.41 9.84 4.86
CA ARG A 34 12.63 8.98 3.96
C ARG A 34 12.00 9.78 2.81
N PHE A 35 11.63 11.03 3.03
CA PHE A 35 11.11 11.91 1.99
C PHE A 35 12.19 12.26 0.97
N LEU A 36 13.36 12.69 1.41
CA LEU A 36 14.45 13.12 0.53
C LEU A 36 15.25 11.95 -0.06
N GLN A 37 15.50 10.90 0.70
CA GLN A 37 16.36 9.75 0.34
C GLN A 37 17.67 10.19 -0.33
N MET A 38 18.29 11.25 0.19
CA MET A 38 19.41 11.92 -0.46
C MET A 38 20.72 11.13 -0.38
N ASP A 39 20.84 10.23 0.57
CA ASP A 39 21.98 9.35 0.82
C ASP A 39 21.89 8.00 0.10
N LYS A 40 20.75 7.74 -0.58
CA LYS A 40 20.51 6.49 -1.30
C LYS A 40 20.86 6.59 -2.77
N LEU A 41 21.45 5.53 -3.30
CA LEU A 41 21.64 5.37 -4.75
C LEU A 41 20.28 5.19 -5.44
N PRO A 42 20.14 5.53 -6.73
CA PRO A 42 18.88 5.38 -7.49
C PRO A 42 18.26 3.99 -7.36
N SER A 43 19.11 2.95 -7.37
CA SER A 43 18.69 1.54 -7.23
C SER A 43 18.25 1.14 -5.81
N GLU A 44 18.62 1.91 -4.80
CA GLU A 44 18.32 1.65 -3.39
C GLU A 44 17.09 2.43 -2.90
N ARG A 45 16.58 3.37 -3.71
CA ARG A 45 15.46 4.23 -3.32
C ARG A 45 14.16 3.46 -3.24
N GLU A 46 13.42 3.72 -2.19
CA GLU A 46 12.06 3.22 -2.00
C GLU A 46 11.09 4.05 -2.85
N ASP A 47 10.00 3.41 -3.31
CA ASP A 47 8.90 4.11 -3.96
C ASP A 47 8.08 4.88 -2.90
N GLY A 48 8.58 6.08 -2.57
CA GLY A 48 8.01 6.94 -1.55
C GLY A 48 8.64 8.34 -1.57
N GLY A 49 8.02 9.29 -0.90
CA GLY A 49 8.52 10.65 -0.78
C GLY A 49 8.70 11.34 -2.14
N LEU A 50 9.86 11.99 -2.32
CA LEU A 50 10.17 12.74 -3.54
C LEU A 50 10.26 11.85 -4.79
N GLN A 51 10.77 10.62 -4.63
CA GLN A 51 10.84 9.64 -5.72
C GLN A 51 9.44 9.32 -6.28
N ALA A 52 8.47 9.01 -5.41
CA ALA A 52 7.10 8.73 -5.82
C ALA A 52 6.42 9.94 -6.48
N VAL A 53 6.72 11.16 -6.03
CA VAL A 53 6.19 12.38 -6.66
C VAL A 53 6.69 12.51 -8.09
N PHE A 54 7.98 12.34 -8.34
CA PHE A 54 8.50 12.38 -9.70
C PHE A 54 7.92 11.27 -10.57
N GLN A 55 7.85 10.04 -10.07
CA GLN A 55 7.27 8.92 -10.82
C GLN A 55 5.78 9.10 -11.12
N SER A 56 5.03 9.80 -10.28
CA SER A 56 3.62 10.08 -10.52
C SER A 56 3.37 11.17 -11.57
N VAL A 57 4.31 12.10 -11.74
CA VAL A 57 4.21 13.20 -12.70
C VAL A 57 4.75 12.80 -14.07
N PHE A 58 5.85 12.05 -14.09
CA PHE A 58 6.49 11.58 -15.32
C PHE A 58 6.08 10.15 -15.66
N PRO A 59 6.03 9.77 -16.94
CA PRO A 59 6.43 10.53 -18.12
C PRO A 59 5.38 11.56 -18.56
N ILE A 60 5.85 12.71 -19.06
CA ILE A 60 5.01 13.71 -19.72
C ILE A 60 5.13 13.53 -21.21
N THR A 61 4.01 13.29 -21.89
CA THR A 61 3.96 13.07 -23.34
C THR A 61 3.31 14.26 -24.04
N ASP A 62 3.81 14.57 -25.23
CA ASP A 62 3.19 15.54 -26.12
C ASP A 62 1.82 15.01 -26.63
N PHE A 63 0.88 15.94 -26.93
CA PHE A 63 -0.45 15.60 -27.45
C PHE A 63 -0.41 14.81 -28.77
N ARG A 64 0.67 14.93 -29.57
CA ARG A 64 0.92 14.15 -30.78
C ARG A 64 1.60 12.81 -30.50
N ASN A 65 2.01 12.56 -29.26
CA ASN A 65 2.81 11.39 -28.86
C ASN A 65 4.08 11.19 -29.71
N VAL A 66 4.74 12.28 -30.08
CA VAL A 66 6.01 12.31 -30.83
C VAL A 66 7.19 12.52 -29.89
N SER A 67 6.99 13.16 -28.74
CA SER A 67 8.02 13.39 -27.75
C SER A 67 7.54 13.01 -26.37
N GLN A 68 8.44 12.48 -25.56
CA GLN A 68 8.20 12.03 -24.21
C GLN A 68 9.34 12.49 -23.30
N LEU A 69 8.97 13.19 -22.22
CA LEU A 69 9.91 13.62 -21.19
C LEU A 69 9.81 12.65 -20.01
N GLU A 70 10.91 12.00 -19.70
CA GLU A 70 11.02 10.98 -18.67
C GLU A 70 11.88 11.48 -17.50
N PHE A 71 11.53 11.09 -16.31
CA PHE A 71 12.37 11.22 -15.14
C PHE A 71 13.34 10.04 -15.06
N VAL A 72 14.63 10.32 -14.90
CA VAL A 72 15.67 9.28 -14.76
C VAL A 72 16.08 9.17 -13.30
N ASP A 73 16.54 10.26 -12.71
CA ASP A 73 17.05 10.30 -11.34
C ASP A 73 17.06 11.72 -10.78
N TYR A 74 17.25 11.83 -9.45
CA TYR A 74 17.55 13.12 -8.81
C TYR A 74 18.75 13.00 -7.88
N ALA A 75 19.42 14.11 -7.66
CA ALA A 75 20.50 14.27 -6.68
C ALA A 75 20.25 15.50 -5.81
N ILE A 76 20.46 15.36 -4.50
CA ILE A 76 20.36 16.47 -3.56
C ILE A 76 21.75 16.76 -3.00
N GLY A 77 22.21 17.97 -3.23
CA GLY A 77 23.54 18.41 -2.86
C GLY A 77 24.65 17.80 -3.71
N ASN A 78 25.89 18.18 -3.41
CA ASN A 78 27.07 17.63 -4.03
C ASN A 78 27.76 16.67 -3.05
N TRP A 79 27.79 15.40 -3.39
CA TRP A 79 28.46 14.36 -2.60
C TRP A 79 29.88 14.20 -3.12
N GLU A 80 30.82 14.85 -2.48
CA GLU A 80 32.24 14.86 -2.89
C GLU A 80 33.16 15.02 -1.68
N CYS A 81 34.45 14.71 -1.85
CA CYS A 81 35.48 15.04 -0.85
C CYS A 81 35.77 16.53 -0.87
N LYS A 82 36.44 17.07 0.15
CA LYS A 82 36.75 18.50 0.28
C LYS A 82 37.47 19.10 -0.93
N CYS A 83 38.28 18.34 -1.64
CA CYS A 83 38.98 18.83 -2.85
C CYS A 83 38.21 18.62 -4.16
N GLY A 84 37.02 18.02 -4.12
CA GLY A 84 36.17 17.74 -5.28
C GLY A 84 36.71 16.67 -6.25
N HIS A 85 37.76 15.92 -5.87
CA HIS A 85 38.34 14.89 -6.73
C HIS A 85 37.56 13.57 -6.68
N LEU A 86 37.14 13.16 -5.49
CA LEU A 86 36.32 11.97 -5.27
C LEU A 86 34.85 12.40 -5.22
N LYS A 87 33.99 11.85 -6.10
CA LYS A 87 32.58 12.25 -6.23
C LYS A 87 31.68 11.04 -6.30
N GLY A 88 30.53 11.15 -5.66
CA GLY A 88 29.42 10.21 -5.76
C GLY A 88 29.27 9.30 -4.54
N LEU A 89 28.01 8.91 -4.29
CA LEU A 89 27.59 8.09 -3.16
C LEU A 89 28.13 6.65 -3.20
N HIS A 90 28.55 6.17 -4.37
CA HIS A 90 29.07 4.81 -4.50
C HIS A 90 30.35 4.55 -3.69
N HIS A 91 31.16 5.61 -3.41
CA HIS A 91 32.33 5.53 -2.55
C HIS A 91 32.01 5.29 -1.07
N LEU A 92 30.75 5.48 -0.67
CA LEU A 92 30.24 5.18 0.66
C LEU A 92 29.56 3.80 0.72
N ARG A 93 29.87 2.92 -0.22
CA ARG A 93 29.26 1.60 -0.32
C ARG A 93 30.30 0.50 -0.32
N THR A 94 29.98 -0.59 0.37
CA THR A 94 30.74 -1.84 0.31
C THR A 94 29.82 -3.00 0.01
N THR A 95 30.37 -4.10 -0.44
CA THR A 95 29.60 -5.30 -0.75
C THR A 95 29.62 -6.28 0.42
N CYS A 96 28.47 -6.77 0.83
CA CYS A 96 28.38 -7.75 1.90
C CYS A 96 29.08 -9.05 1.53
N LYS A 97 29.99 -9.50 2.37
CA LYS A 97 30.79 -10.74 2.18
C LYS A 97 29.93 -12.00 2.09
N ASN A 98 28.74 -12.00 2.71
CA ASN A 98 27.89 -13.19 2.80
C ASN A 98 26.81 -13.25 1.70
N CYS A 99 26.11 -12.14 1.45
CA CYS A 99 24.95 -12.15 0.54
C CYS A 99 25.12 -11.30 -0.72
N GLY A 100 26.29 -10.62 -0.88
CA GLY A 100 26.57 -9.77 -2.03
C GLY A 100 25.73 -8.46 -2.08
N ASN A 101 24.92 -8.18 -1.05
CA ASN A 101 24.12 -6.97 -0.99
C ASN A 101 24.97 -5.74 -0.69
N THR A 102 24.57 -4.59 -1.18
CA THR A 102 25.24 -3.31 -0.89
C THR A 102 25.02 -2.91 0.57
N VAL A 103 26.07 -2.50 1.23
CA VAL A 103 26.05 -2.02 2.62
C VAL A 103 26.61 -0.61 2.66
N ILE A 104 25.94 0.28 3.38
CA ILE A 104 26.35 1.67 3.56
C ILE A 104 27.48 1.70 4.58
N THR A 105 28.59 2.35 4.24
CA THR A 105 29.71 2.60 5.12
C THR A 105 29.60 3.99 5.74
N ASP A 106 29.98 4.13 7.01
CA ASP A 106 30.00 5.42 7.68
C ASP A 106 31.45 5.82 7.99
N PRO A 107 32.00 6.84 7.31
CA PRO A 107 33.37 7.25 7.48
C PRO A 107 33.66 7.89 8.88
N PHE A 108 32.61 8.26 9.62
CA PHE A 108 32.75 8.97 10.89
C PHE A 108 32.58 8.08 12.11
N HIS A 109 32.07 6.84 11.93
CA HIS A 109 31.89 5.89 13.02
C HIS A 109 32.84 4.69 12.86
N PRO A 110 33.78 4.50 13.78
CA PRO A 110 34.63 3.31 13.76
C PRO A 110 33.84 2.08 14.16
N GLY A 111 33.98 1.01 13.41
CA GLY A 111 33.36 -0.28 13.70
C GLY A 111 32.76 -0.94 12.47
N ASP A 112 32.45 -2.23 12.59
CA ASP A 112 31.84 -2.98 11.50
C ASP A 112 30.40 -2.53 11.24
N VAL A 113 29.99 -2.54 9.99
CA VAL A 113 28.64 -2.19 9.56
C VAL A 113 27.79 -3.44 9.33
N LEU A 114 26.54 -3.39 9.79
CA LEU A 114 25.61 -4.51 9.72
C LEU A 114 24.89 -4.54 8.36
N CYS A 115 24.94 -5.68 7.70
CA CYS A 115 24.11 -5.91 6.51
C CYS A 115 22.64 -6.10 6.93
N GLN A 116 21.77 -5.21 6.51
CA GLN A 116 20.34 -5.26 6.85
C GLN A 116 19.61 -6.48 6.26
N LYS A 117 20.15 -7.09 5.20
CA LYS A 117 19.53 -8.24 4.54
C LYS A 117 19.84 -9.57 5.23
N CYS A 118 21.07 -9.78 5.66
CA CYS A 118 21.50 -11.08 6.21
C CYS A 118 22.03 -11.01 7.64
N GLY A 119 22.10 -9.82 8.26
CA GLY A 119 22.60 -9.65 9.62
C GLY A 119 24.10 -9.86 9.80
N THR A 120 24.89 -9.96 8.72
CA THR A 120 26.34 -10.16 8.81
C THR A 120 27.06 -8.83 8.99
N TYR A 121 28.02 -8.76 9.91
CA TYR A 121 28.90 -7.62 10.07
C TYR A 121 29.95 -7.59 8.97
N ASN A 122 30.15 -6.42 8.38
CA ASN A 122 31.11 -6.16 7.30
C ASN A 122 32.06 -5.05 7.73
N ALA A 123 33.29 -5.10 7.24
CA ALA A 123 34.25 -4.04 7.51
C ALA A 123 33.75 -2.70 7.00
N ASN A 124 33.82 -1.67 7.85
CA ASN A 124 33.48 -0.31 7.49
C ASN A 124 34.66 0.33 6.75
N THR A 125 34.72 0.16 5.43
CA THR A 125 35.82 0.63 4.60
C THR A 125 35.30 1.55 3.50
N PRO A 126 34.98 2.83 3.84
CA PRO A 126 34.68 3.83 2.81
C PRO A 126 35.94 4.20 2.03
N ASP A 127 35.74 4.67 0.80
CA ASP A 127 36.84 5.17 -0.01
C ASP A 127 37.31 6.55 0.49
N PHE A 128 38.61 6.70 0.64
CA PHE A 128 39.24 7.97 0.98
C PHE A 128 39.92 8.60 -0.25
N CYS A 129 39.84 9.90 -0.38
CA CYS A 129 40.43 10.62 -1.49
C CYS A 129 41.97 10.57 -1.41
N ASN A 130 42.63 10.14 -2.47
CA ASN A 130 44.08 10.07 -2.58
C ASN A 130 44.79 11.44 -2.51
N LYS A 131 44.06 12.55 -2.74
CA LYS A 131 44.61 13.90 -2.73
C LYS A 131 44.46 14.62 -1.40
N CYS A 132 43.29 14.55 -0.78
CA CYS A 132 43.01 15.28 0.46
C CYS A 132 42.92 14.38 1.69
N GLY A 133 42.84 13.04 1.51
CA GLY A 133 42.66 12.10 2.61
C GLY A 133 41.27 12.06 3.21
N ASP A 134 40.34 12.91 2.75
CA ASP A 134 38.98 12.97 3.26
C ASP A 134 38.04 12.01 2.49
N PRO A 135 37.03 11.43 3.17
CA PRO A 135 36.00 10.64 2.51
C PRO A 135 35.02 11.55 1.76
N VAL A 136 34.11 10.92 0.99
CA VAL A 136 32.99 11.62 0.38
C VAL A 136 32.02 12.07 1.47
N GLY A 137 31.56 13.31 1.39
CA GLY A 137 30.55 13.88 2.25
C GLY A 137 29.70 14.88 1.50
N LEU A 138 28.58 15.27 2.10
CA LEU A 138 27.71 16.31 1.52
C LEU A 138 28.42 17.66 1.67
N GLN A 139 28.79 18.26 0.52
CA GLN A 139 29.40 19.59 0.49
C GLN A 139 28.31 20.64 0.38
N LEU A 140 28.24 21.50 1.39
CA LEU A 140 27.30 22.61 1.46
C LEU A 140 28.05 23.94 1.31
N LYS A 141 27.35 24.91 0.79
CA LYS A 141 27.94 26.25 0.58
C LYS A 141 28.16 26.99 1.90
N TYR A 142 27.24 26.81 2.83
CA TYR A 142 27.26 27.42 4.16
C TYR A 142 26.88 26.37 5.21
N ASP A 143 27.47 26.47 6.38
CA ASP A 143 27.08 25.67 7.53
C ASP A 143 25.88 26.29 8.26
N VAL A 144 25.40 25.62 9.32
CA VAL A 144 24.23 26.06 10.10
C VAL A 144 24.48 27.41 10.76
N ALA A 145 25.64 27.59 11.38
CA ALA A 145 25.99 28.82 12.09
C ALA A 145 26.12 30.02 11.13
N GLU A 146 26.76 29.81 9.98
CA GLU A 146 26.85 30.83 8.92
C GLU A 146 25.48 31.21 8.36
N CYS A 147 24.56 30.23 8.20
CA CYS A 147 23.22 30.53 7.73
C CYS A 147 22.41 31.37 8.72
N GLU A 148 22.58 31.13 10.02
CA GLU A 148 21.95 31.94 11.07
C GLU A 148 22.51 33.37 11.10
N GLU A 149 23.82 33.51 11.07
CA GLU A 149 24.48 34.82 11.14
C GLU A 149 24.21 35.69 9.90
N ARG A 150 24.21 35.07 8.71
CA ARG A 150 24.02 35.78 7.43
C ARG A 150 22.58 35.92 6.99
N GLY A 151 21.62 35.37 7.76
CA GLY A 151 20.20 35.40 7.40
C GLY A 151 19.87 34.53 6.18
N MET A 152 20.58 33.41 5.99
CA MET A 152 20.41 32.53 4.84
C MET A 152 19.61 31.26 5.20
N THR A 153 19.21 30.53 4.17
CA THR A 153 18.54 29.23 4.34
C THR A 153 19.55 28.08 4.25
N TYR A 154 19.55 27.20 5.22
CA TYR A 154 20.32 25.96 5.20
C TYR A 154 19.70 24.98 4.22
N SER A 155 20.27 24.88 3.01
CA SER A 155 19.68 24.13 1.90
C SER A 155 20.73 23.47 1.01
N ALA A 156 20.30 22.51 0.23
CA ALA A 156 21.11 21.86 -0.79
C ALA A 156 20.42 21.94 -2.16
N PRO A 157 21.17 22.06 -3.26
CA PRO A 157 20.59 22.09 -4.60
C PRO A 157 19.98 20.73 -4.96
N LEU A 158 18.75 20.75 -5.45
CA LEU A 158 18.09 19.60 -6.07
C LEU A 158 18.32 19.65 -7.57
N LYS A 159 18.96 18.63 -8.09
CA LYS A 159 19.22 18.43 -9.50
C LYS A 159 18.47 17.20 -9.96
N VAL A 160 17.82 17.29 -11.11
CA VAL A 160 17.00 16.21 -11.67
C VAL A 160 17.53 15.86 -13.04
N THR A 161 17.83 14.59 -13.25
CA THR A 161 18.22 14.07 -14.56
C THR A 161 16.97 13.70 -15.33
N MET A 162 16.75 14.38 -16.43
CA MET A 162 15.61 14.18 -17.33
C MET A 162 16.07 13.66 -18.67
N ARG A 163 15.27 12.79 -19.25
CA ARG A 163 15.47 12.21 -20.57
C ARG A 163 14.33 12.62 -21.49
N LEU A 164 14.67 13.27 -22.59
CA LEU A 164 13.75 13.58 -23.69
C LEU A 164 13.92 12.53 -24.78
N THR A 165 12.88 11.73 -25.01
CA THR A 165 12.84 10.74 -26.09
C THR A 165 11.95 11.25 -27.19
N ILE A 166 12.47 11.33 -28.42
CA ILE A 166 11.76 11.76 -29.62
C ILE A 166 11.48 10.54 -30.48
N PHE A 167 10.24 10.36 -30.87
CA PHE A 167 9.77 9.23 -31.67
C PHE A 167 9.44 9.66 -33.11
N ASP A 168 9.82 8.84 -34.09
CA ASP A 168 9.26 8.89 -35.43
C ASP A 168 8.07 7.93 -35.51
N LYS A 169 6.96 8.40 -36.05
CA LYS A 169 5.78 7.57 -36.35
C LYS A 169 5.83 7.18 -37.80
N ASP A 170 5.86 5.89 -38.06
CA ASP A 170 5.67 5.37 -39.39
C ASP A 170 4.19 5.54 -39.80
N ALA A 171 3.96 6.22 -40.92
CA ALA A 171 2.62 6.56 -41.38
C ALA A 171 1.81 5.34 -41.82
N GLU A 172 2.47 4.26 -42.25
CA GLU A 172 1.80 3.05 -42.77
C GLU A 172 1.53 1.99 -41.69
N THR A 173 2.48 1.79 -40.75
CA THR A 173 2.39 0.73 -39.75
C THR A 173 1.94 1.22 -38.40
N GLY A 174 1.95 2.54 -38.14
CA GLY A 174 1.66 3.13 -36.82
C GLY A 174 2.71 2.81 -35.72
N ASN A 175 3.77 2.11 -36.07
CA ASN A 175 4.84 1.77 -35.16
C ASN A 175 5.66 3.02 -34.79
N ARG A 176 6.14 3.05 -33.54
CA ARG A 176 7.02 4.11 -33.04
C ARG A 176 8.45 3.62 -33.04
N SER A 177 9.35 4.33 -33.68
CA SER A 177 10.78 4.15 -33.56
C SER A 177 11.41 5.32 -32.83
N ILE A 178 12.44 5.06 -32.06
CA ILE A 178 13.16 6.12 -31.34
C ILE A 178 14.06 6.81 -32.36
N ARG A 179 13.84 8.12 -32.53
CA ARG A 179 14.66 8.96 -33.40
C ARG A 179 15.87 9.53 -32.69
N ASP A 180 15.65 10.09 -31.48
CA ASP A 180 16.70 10.76 -30.71
C ASP A 180 16.42 10.64 -29.22
N ILE A 181 17.49 10.58 -28.41
CA ILE A 181 17.43 10.57 -26.95
C ILE A 181 18.41 11.64 -26.45
N LYS A 182 17.88 12.58 -25.66
CA LYS A 182 18.69 13.60 -24.97
C LYS A 182 18.49 13.49 -23.49
N GLU A 183 19.60 13.37 -22.77
CA GLU A 183 19.61 13.30 -21.31
C GLU A 183 20.38 14.49 -20.75
N GLN A 184 19.80 15.17 -19.76
CA GLN A 184 20.41 16.34 -19.17
C GLN A 184 20.04 16.44 -17.68
N GLU A 185 21.03 16.80 -16.86
CA GLU A 185 20.83 17.20 -15.48
C GLU A 185 20.35 18.67 -15.43
N VAL A 186 19.23 18.92 -14.79
CA VAL A 186 18.59 20.24 -14.66
C VAL A 186 18.53 20.63 -13.19
N PHE A 187 18.94 21.85 -12.88
CA PHE A 187 18.72 22.42 -11.55
C PHE A 187 17.22 22.69 -11.34
N PHE A 188 16.67 22.07 -10.32
CA PHE A 188 15.22 22.14 -10.05
C PHE A 188 14.89 23.16 -8.94
N GLY A 189 15.82 23.42 -8.05
CA GLY A 189 15.67 24.36 -6.93
C GLY A 189 16.53 23.97 -5.75
N ASP A 190 16.43 24.73 -4.67
CA ASP A 190 17.10 24.43 -3.41
C ASP A 190 16.10 23.81 -2.44
N VAL A 191 16.50 22.72 -1.80
CA VAL A 191 15.70 22.02 -0.78
C VAL A 191 16.30 22.34 0.60
N PRO A 192 15.50 22.85 1.55
CA PRO A 192 15.95 23.06 2.91
C PRO A 192 16.39 21.74 3.54
N LEU A 193 17.47 21.75 4.29
CA LEU A 193 17.94 20.58 5.03
C LEU A 193 17.56 20.67 6.50
N MET A 194 17.33 19.53 7.09
CA MET A 194 17.08 19.41 8.54
C MET A 194 18.40 19.39 9.29
N THR A 195 18.49 20.13 10.38
CA THR A 195 19.64 20.12 11.27
C THR A 195 19.66 18.86 12.15
N GLN A 196 20.76 18.64 12.86
CA GLN A 196 20.85 17.54 13.81
C GLN A 196 19.82 17.62 14.94
N ASN A 197 19.32 18.81 15.25
CA ASN A 197 18.29 19.05 16.26
C ASN A 197 16.85 18.85 15.72
N GLY A 198 16.68 18.48 14.45
CA GLY A 198 15.37 18.31 13.84
C GLY A 198 14.68 19.62 13.45
N THR A 199 15.45 20.69 13.29
CA THR A 199 14.99 22.05 12.94
C THR A 199 15.40 22.40 11.51
N PHE A 200 14.84 23.49 10.97
CA PHE A 200 15.18 24.07 9.69
C PHE A 200 15.65 25.51 9.91
N ILE A 201 16.70 25.93 9.23
CA ILE A 201 17.13 27.33 9.19
C ILE A 201 16.60 27.95 7.92
N ILE A 202 15.65 28.85 8.03
CA ILE A 202 15.02 29.55 6.92
C ILE A 202 15.23 31.06 7.10
N ASN A 203 15.98 31.67 6.17
CA ASN A 203 16.34 33.09 6.25
C ASN A 203 16.97 33.46 7.61
N GLY A 204 17.86 32.61 8.12
CA GLY A 204 18.52 32.79 9.40
C GLY A 204 17.66 32.54 10.64
N THR A 205 16.41 32.14 10.46
CA THR A 205 15.52 31.85 11.58
C THR A 205 15.34 30.34 11.73
N GLU A 206 15.57 29.84 12.96
CA GLU A 206 15.34 28.45 13.28
C GLU A 206 13.82 28.16 13.37
N ARG A 207 13.37 27.13 12.66
CA ARG A 207 11.98 26.74 12.57
C ARG A 207 11.80 25.22 12.75
N VAL A 208 10.66 24.82 13.29
CA VAL A 208 10.31 23.42 13.52
C VAL A 208 8.97 23.13 12.85
N ILE A 209 8.85 21.97 12.23
CA ILE A 209 7.58 21.44 11.77
C ILE A 209 6.93 20.68 12.92
N VAL A 210 5.79 21.20 13.41
CA VAL A 210 5.03 20.56 14.47
C VAL A 210 4.17 19.46 13.90
N SER A 211 4.26 18.25 14.49
CA SER A 211 3.42 17.12 14.10
C SER A 211 1.94 17.41 14.43
N GLN A 212 1.06 17.15 13.45
CA GLN A 212 -0.38 17.26 13.64
C GLN A 212 -1.00 15.86 13.76
N LEU A 213 -1.83 15.70 14.80
CA LEU A 213 -2.66 14.52 14.95
C LEU A 213 -3.91 14.67 14.09
N HIS A 214 -4.18 13.70 13.25
CA HIS A 214 -5.41 13.60 12.47
C HIS A 214 -5.89 12.15 12.45
N ARG A 215 -7.14 11.95 12.08
CA ARG A 215 -7.63 10.59 11.84
C ARG A 215 -6.82 9.94 10.72
N SER A 216 -6.34 8.72 10.94
CA SER A 216 -5.63 7.98 9.90
C SER A 216 -6.56 7.68 8.73
N PRO A 217 -6.07 7.72 7.49
CA PRO A 217 -6.83 7.20 6.35
C PRO A 217 -7.13 5.73 6.55
N GLY A 218 -8.32 5.31 6.12
CA GLY A 218 -8.73 3.92 6.25
C GLY A 218 -10.24 3.76 6.33
N VAL A 219 -10.67 2.54 6.67
CA VAL A 219 -12.06 2.18 6.82
C VAL A 219 -12.36 1.97 8.30
N PHE A 220 -13.41 2.62 8.78
CA PHE A 220 -13.87 2.54 10.17
C PHE A 220 -15.29 2.04 10.22
N PHE A 221 -15.57 1.12 11.15
CA PHE A 221 -16.89 0.61 11.41
C PHE A 221 -17.33 1.05 12.81
N GLU A 222 -18.51 1.62 12.88
CA GLU A 222 -19.11 2.11 14.12
C GLU A 222 -20.55 1.61 14.23
N THR A 223 -21.06 1.61 15.45
CA THR A 223 -22.48 1.35 15.71
C THR A 223 -23.09 2.61 16.31
N ALA A 224 -24.18 3.09 15.73
CA ALA A 224 -24.94 4.23 16.23
C ALA A 224 -26.17 3.79 17.04
N ASN A 225 -26.69 4.69 17.87
CA ASN A 225 -27.94 4.51 18.63
C ASN A 225 -28.03 3.16 19.37
N ASN A 226 -27.23 2.98 20.41
CA ASN A 226 -27.27 1.77 21.26
C ASN A 226 -27.13 0.45 20.48
N ARG A 227 -26.30 0.42 19.45
CA ARG A 227 -26.01 -0.73 18.59
C ARG A 227 -27.13 -1.12 17.61
N THR A 228 -28.07 -0.22 17.32
CA THR A 228 -29.18 -0.53 16.41
C THR A 228 -28.79 -0.34 14.93
N TYR A 229 -27.84 0.53 14.63
CA TYR A 229 -27.45 0.85 13.25
C TYR A 229 -25.94 0.67 13.05
N PHE A 230 -25.60 0.11 11.92
CA PHE A 230 -24.22 -0.03 11.48
C PHE A 230 -23.83 1.13 10.57
N LEU A 231 -22.65 1.67 10.83
CA LEU A 231 -22.06 2.79 10.09
C LEU A 231 -20.66 2.40 9.65
N GLY A 232 -20.40 2.52 8.36
CA GLY A 232 -19.06 2.36 7.78
C GLY A 232 -18.59 3.70 7.25
N LYS A 233 -17.35 4.10 7.58
CA LYS A 233 -16.74 5.34 7.10
C LYS A 233 -15.45 5.04 6.36
N ILE A 234 -15.31 5.57 5.18
CA ILE A 234 -14.06 5.56 4.41
C ILE A 234 -13.47 6.96 4.51
N ILE A 235 -12.30 7.06 5.14
CA ILE A 235 -11.55 8.30 5.29
C ILE A 235 -10.36 8.21 4.34
N PRO A 236 -10.31 9.01 3.27
CA PRO A 236 -9.18 9.03 2.35
C PRO A 236 -8.02 9.85 2.93
N TYR A 237 -6.82 9.63 2.40
CA TYR A 237 -5.68 10.50 2.70
C TYR A 237 -5.93 11.95 2.25
N ARG A 238 -6.55 12.11 1.08
CA ARG A 238 -6.95 13.40 0.52
C ARG A 238 -8.25 13.23 -0.25
N GLY A 239 -9.27 14.01 0.10
CA GLY A 239 -10.58 13.98 -0.56
C GLY A 239 -11.73 13.94 0.44
N SER A 240 -12.93 13.69 -0.08
CA SER A 240 -14.17 13.66 0.69
C SER A 240 -14.39 12.33 1.38
N TRP A 241 -14.95 12.35 2.55
CA TRP A 241 -15.34 11.15 3.29
C TRP A 241 -16.53 10.49 2.63
N VAL A 242 -16.55 9.17 2.63
CA VAL A 242 -17.69 8.35 2.19
C VAL A 242 -18.21 7.58 3.40
N GLU A 243 -19.48 7.78 3.71
CA GLU A 243 -20.14 7.13 4.84
C GLU A 243 -21.25 6.22 4.32
N PHE A 244 -21.28 5.00 4.84
CA PHE A 244 -22.32 4.00 4.58
C PHE A 244 -23.15 3.83 5.83
N GLU A 245 -24.45 3.97 5.74
CA GLU A 245 -25.36 3.83 6.87
C GLU A 245 -26.54 2.91 6.53
N TYR A 246 -26.92 2.03 7.45
CA TYR A 246 -28.17 1.31 7.37
C TYR A 246 -29.27 2.10 8.11
N ASP A 247 -30.45 2.15 7.54
CA ASP A 247 -31.63 2.70 8.20
C ASP A 247 -32.39 1.62 8.99
N GLN A 248 -33.50 2.03 9.63
CA GLN A 248 -34.39 1.13 10.39
C GLN A 248 -35.00 0.02 9.55
N LYS A 249 -35.06 0.19 8.24
CA LYS A 249 -35.60 -0.78 7.28
C LYS A 249 -34.51 -1.67 6.66
N ASN A 250 -33.29 -1.64 7.21
CA ASN A 250 -32.11 -2.32 6.67
C ASN A 250 -31.76 -1.91 5.22
N VAL A 251 -32.09 -0.69 4.83
CA VAL A 251 -31.70 -0.14 3.53
C VAL A 251 -30.35 0.56 3.68
N LEU A 252 -29.41 0.22 2.79
CA LEU A 252 -28.08 0.82 2.74
C LEU A 252 -28.13 2.17 2.02
N TYR A 253 -27.67 3.19 2.70
CA TYR A 253 -27.49 4.54 2.17
C TYR A 253 -26.02 4.92 2.14
N VAL A 254 -25.66 5.78 1.22
CA VAL A 254 -24.34 6.37 1.09
C VAL A 254 -24.44 7.88 1.22
N ARG A 255 -23.49 8.47 1.93
CA ARG A 255 -23.32 9.90 2.06
C ARG A 255 -21.89 10.27 1.71
N ILE A 256 -21.71 11.26 0.86
CA ILE A 256 -20.42 11.80 0.48
C ILE A 256 -20.31 13.22 1.04
N ASP A 257 -19.22 13.47 1.77
CA ASP A 257 -18.90 14.79 2.31
C ASP A 257 -20.06 15.43 3.12
N ARG A 258 -20.75 14.61 3.93
CA ARG A 258 -21.91 15.03 4.76
C ARG A 258 -23.09 15.61 3.97
N LYS A 259 -23.12 15.44 2.65
CA LYS A 259 -24.23 15.86 1.81
C LYS A 259 -25.46 14.93 1.96
N ARG A 260 -26.51 15.19 1.17
CA ARG A 260 -27.73 14.36 1.18
C ARG A 260 -27.40 12.90 0.87
N LYS A 261 -27.95 12.00 1.68
CA LYS A 261 -27.78 10.56 1.47
C LYS A 261 -28.59 10.06 0.28
N PHE A 262 -28.09 9.05 -0.38
CA PHE A 262 -28.72 8.34 -1.50
C PHE A 262 -28.52 6.84 -1.36
N LEU A 263 -29.23 6.04 -2.14
CA LEU A 263 -29.18 4.58 -2.04
C LEU A 263 -27.80 4.03 -2.37
N GLY A 264 -27.34 3.08 -1.59
CA GLY A 264 -26.04 2.40 -1.79
C GLY A 264 -25.92 1.71 -3.14
N THR A 265 -27.03 1.19 -3.68
CA THR A 265 -27.06 0.57 -5.01
C THR A 265 -26.73 1.54 -6.14
N ILE A 266 -27.11 2.81 -6.02
CA ILE A 266 -26.75 3.87 -6.99
C ILE A 266 -25.24 4.09 -6.98
N PHE A 267 -24.64 4.13 -5.78
CA PHE A 267 -23.20 4.29 -5.63
C PHE A 267 -22.43 3.10 -6.24
N LEU A 268 -22.89 1.87 -5.97
CA LEU A 268 -22.26 0.66 -6.51
C LEU A 268 -22.36 0.61 -8.04
N ARG A 269 -23.48 1.04 -8.62
CA ARG A 269 -23.62 1.17 -10.07
C ARG A 269 -22.66 2.20 -10.67
N ALA A 270 -22.46 3.32 -9.99
CA ALA A 270 -21.48 4.33 -10.39
C ALA A 270 -20.03 3.80 -10.35
N LEU A 271 -19.74 2.87 -9.44
CA LEU A 271 -18.44 2.20 -9.35
C LEU A 271 -18.24 1.06 -10.39
N GLY A 272 -19.27 0.73 -11.18
CA GLY A 272 -19.14 -0.24 -12.26
C GLY A 272 -20.00 -1.50 -12.14
N LEU A 273 -20.71 -1.73 -11.04
CA LEU A 273 -21.67 -2.83 -10.90
C LEU A 273 -22.98 -2.47 -11.59
N ARG A 274 -23.08 -2.72 -12.89
CA ARG A 274 -24.15 -2.17 -13.75
C ARG A 274 -25.53 -2.73 -13.46
N SER A 275 -25.62 -4.03 -13.21
CA SER A 275 -26.90 -4.73 -13.00
C SER A 275 -27.17 -5.00 -11.52
N GLY A 276 -28.45 -5.26 -11.18
CA GLY A 276 -28.83 -5.75 -9.86
C GLY A 276 -28.22 -7.13 -9.58
N GLU A 277 -28.09 -7.97 -10.60
CA GLU A 277 -27.44 -9.27 -10.51
C GLU A 277 -25.96 -9.15 -10.13
N ASP A 278 -25.20 -8.22 -10.75
CA ASP A 278 -23.79 -8.00 -10.42
C ASP A 278 -23.61 -7.59 -8.95
N ILE A 279 -24.50 -6.73 -8.45
CA ILE A 279 -24.50 -6.31 -7.05
C ILE A 279 -24.76 -7.52 -6.15
N LEU A 280 -25.80 -8.31 -6.44
CA LEU A 280 -26.13 -9.49 -5.63
C LEU A 280 -25.01 -10.53 -5.64
N ARG A 281 -24.38 -10.79 -6.79
CA ARG A 281 -23.23 -11.70 -6.92
C ARG A 281 -22.01 -11.25 -6.13
N THR A 282 -21.87 -9.94 -5.93
CA THR A 282 -20.74 -9.39 -5.14
C THR A 282 -20.91 -9.64 -3.64
N PHE A 283 -22.16 -9.55 -3.14
CA PHE A 283 -22.45 -9.64 -1.70
C PHE A 283 -22.96 -11.01 -1.25
N TYR A 284 -23.57 -11.77 -2.16
CA TYR A 284 -24.20 -13.05 -1.84
C TYR A 284 -23.66 -14.15 -2.76
N THR A 285 -23.69 -15.35 -2.24
CA THR A 285 -23.45 -16.54 -3.07
C THR A 285 -24.71 -16.81 -3.89
N VAL A 286 -24.58 -16.80 -5.21
CA VAL A 286 -25.67 -17.04 -6.16
C VAL A 286 -25.46 -18.39 -6.80
N ASP A 287 -26.47 -19.25 -6.68
CA ASP A 287 -26.51 -20.57 -7.30
C ASP A 287 -27.33 -20.53 -8.58
N ARG A 288 -27.06 -21.44 -9.51
CA ARG A 288 -27.75 -21.55 -10.78
C ARG A 288 -28.70 -22.73 -10.76
N ILE A 289 -29.96 -22.48 -11.11
CA ILE A 289 -30.97 -23.50 -11.33
C ILE A 289 -31.20 -23.60 -12.84
N ALA A 290 -30.97 -24.78 -13.41
CA ALA A 290 -31.27 -25.06 -14.81
C ALA A 290 -32.63 -25.70 -14.93
N ILE A 291 -33.42 -25.27 -15.90
CA ILE A 291 -34.71 -25.85 -16.23
C ILE A 291 -34.54 -26.74 -17.48
N LYS A 292 -34.73 -28.05 -17.32
CA LYS A 292 -34.63 -29.05 -18.40
C LYS A 292 -35.87 -29.94 -18.36
N ASP A 293 -36.55 -30.08 -19.46
CA ASP A 293 -37.73 -30.97 -19.62
C ASP A 293 -38.77 -30.81 -18.48
N LYS A 294 -39.08 -29.59 -18.10
CA LYS A 294 -39.99 -29.25 -16.98
C LYS A 294 -39.49 -29.67 -15.58
N LYS A 295 -38.24 -30.09 -15.45
CA LYS A 295 -37.59 -30.40 -14.19
C LYS A 295 -36.55 -29.34 -13.87
N LEU A 296 -36.31 -29.14 -12.56
CA LEU A 296 -35.34 -28.17 -12.04
C LEU A 296 -34.10 -28.89 -11.59
N PHE A 297 -32.96 -28.35 -12.01
CA PHE A 297 -31.64 -28.89 -11.63
C PHE A 297 -30.78 -27.81 -11.00
N TRP A 298 -30.38 -28.05 -9.77
CA TRP A 298 -29.39 -27.20 -9.10
C TRP A 298 -28.01 -27.52 -9.64
N THR A 299 -27.39 -26.53 -10.29
CA THR A 299 -26.06 -26.69 -10.87
C THR A 299 -24.98 -26.43 -9.83
N LEU A 300 -24.12 -27.40 -9.64
CA LEU A 300 -22.97 -27.32 -8.73
C LEU A 300 -21.71 -27.06 -9.51
N ASP A 301 -20.86 -26.15 -9.01
CA ASP A 301 -19.49 -25.99 -9.52
C ASP A 301 -18.57 -26.90 -8.71
N PRO A 302 -18.07 -28.00 -9.29
CA PRO A 302 -17.22 -28.94 -8.60
C PRO A 302 -15.84 -28.35 -8.19
N ALA A 303 -15.47 -27.21 -8.77
CA ALA A 303 -14.22 -26.50 -8.44
C ALA A 303 -14.40 -25.45 -7.31
N SER A 304 -15.63 -25.12 -6.92
CA SER A 304 -15.89 -24.11 -5.91
C SER A 304 -15.85 -24.70 -4.51
N GLU A 305 -14.87 -24.29 -3.70
CA GLU A 305 -14.82 -24.60 -2.26
C GLU A 305 -15.84 -23.79 -1.42
N LYS A 306 -16.56 -22.86 -2.05
CA LYS A 306 -17.53 -22.00 -1.34
C LYS A 306 -18.74 -22.82 -0.90
N ALA A 307 -19.17 -22.58 0.32
CA ALA A 307 -20.39 -23.15 0.85
C ALA A 307 -21.56 -22.83 -0.07
N THR A 308 -22.19 -23.86 -0.63
CA THR A 308 -23.40 -23.71 -1.41
C THR A 308 -24.57 -23.42 -0.48
N ASN A 309 -25.58 -22.71 -0.99
CA ASN A 309 -26.81 -22.45 -0.22
C ASN A 309 -27.59 -23.75 0.11
N LEU A 310 -27.16 -24.88 -0.41
CA LEU A 310 -27.68 -26.22 -0.08
C LEU A 310 -27.43 -26.65 1.35
N LEU A 311 -26.48 -26.03 2.06
CA LEU A 311 -26.17 -26.41 3.44
C LEU A 311 -27.39 -26.19 4.36
N GLY A 312 -27.88 -27.26 4.97
CA GLY A 312 -29.04 -27.22 5.85
C GLY A 312 -30.40 -27.33 5.14
N MET A 313 -30.43 -27.35 3.82
CA MET A 313 -31.67 -27.63 3.07
C MET A 313 -32.07 -29.09 3.15
N LYS A 314 -33.37 -29.33 3.00
CA LYS A 314 -33.96 -30.66 2.84
C LYS A 314 -34.44 -30.75 1.40
N LEU A 315 -33.95 -31.73 0.66
CA LEU A 315 -34.37 -31.93 -0.71
C LEU A 315 -35.45 -33.00 -0.82
N ALA A 316 -36.40 -32.81 -1.71
CA ALA A 316 -37.46 -33.75 -1.99
C ALA A 316 -36.92 -35.03 -2.63
N HIS A 317 -35.86 -34.94 -3.42
CA HIS A 317 -35.25 -36.06 -4.11
C HIS A 317 -33.98 -36.56 -3.44
N SER A 318 -33.75 -37.89 -3.52
CA SER A 318 -32.48 -38.49 -3.06
C SER A 318 -31.36 -38.21 -4.07
N ILE A 319 -30.15 -37.96 -3.55
CA ILE A 319 -28.95 -37.74 -4.39
C ILE A 319 -28.21 -39.06 -4.53
N LYS A 320 -28.04 -39.52 -5.76
CA LYS A 320 -27.36 -40.77 -6.12
C LYS A 320 -26.04 -40.52 -6.80
N ASN A 321 -25.05 -41.36 -6.53
CA ASN A 321 -23.79 -41.41 -7.22
C ASN A 321 -23.96 -41.99 -8.64
N LYS A 322 -22.97 -41.83 -9.52
CA LYS A 322 -22.93 -42.50 -10.82
C LYS A 322 -23.02 -44.04 -10.76
N SER A 323 -22.68 -44.63 -9.61
CA SER A 323 -22.78 -46.06 -9.33
C SER A 323 -24.19 -46.47 -8.86
N GLY A 324 -25.10 -45.54 -8.64
CA GLY A 324 -26.45 -45.81 -8.12
C GLY A 324 -26.60 -45.78 -6.59
N ASP A 325 -25.49 -45.61 -5.84
CA ASP A 325 -25.52 -45.54 -4.38
C ASP A 325 -26.08 -44.20 -3.93
N GLU A 326 -26.92 -44.23 -2.88
CA GLU A 326 -27.51 -43.02 -2.31
C GLU A 326 -26.51 -42.31 -1.39
N ILE A 327 -26.12 -41.08 -1.76
CA ILE A 327 -25.28 -40.21 -0.91
C ILE A 327 -26.14 -39.42 0.09
N ALA A 328 -27.34 -39.00 -0.32
CA ALA A 328 -28.26 -38.29 0.52
C ALA A 328 -29.69 -38.82 0.32
N HIS A 329 -30.38 -39.11 1.41
CA HIS A 329 -31.79 -39.55 1.39
C HIS A 329 -32.72 -38.33 1.30
N SER A 330 -33.84 -38.47 0.57
CA SER A 330 -34.89 -37.47 0.52
C SER A 330 -35.36 -37.04 1.92
N GLY A 331 -35.69 -35.77 2.09
CA GLY A 331 -36.19 -35.20 3.36
C GLY A 331 -35.15 -35.04 4.49
N ARG A 332 -33.91 -35.47 4.29
CA ARG A 332 -32.82 -35.23 5.28
C ARG A 332 -32.12 -33.88 5.00
N LYS A 333 -31.72 -33.22 6.09
CA LYS A 333 -30.91 -31.99 5.98
C LYS A 333 -29.52 -32.30 5.44
N LEU A 334 -29.13 -31.59 4.43
CA LEU A 334 -27.76 -31.65 3.90
C LEU A 334 -26.78 -31.03 4.89
N ASN A 335 -25.80 -31.82 5.32
CA ASN A 335 -24.73 -31.35 6.19
C ASN A 335 -23.42 -31.18 5.42
N ALA A 336 -22.40 -30.59 6.07
CA ALA A 336 -21.11 -30.33 5.44
C ALA A 336 -20.39 -31.63 4.99
N ALA A 337 -20.64 -32.79 5.68
CA ALA A 337 -20.06 -34.07 5.30
C ALA A 337 -20.66 -34.57 3.98
N THR A 338 -22.00 -34.53 3.88
CA THR A 338 -22.74 -34.94 2.68
C THR A 338 -22.34 -34.06 1.47
N LEU A 339 -22.19 -32.75 1.66
CA LEU A 339 -21.73 -31.87 0.58
C LEU A 339 -20.31 -32.22 0.09
N LYS A 340 -19.41 -32.59 0.99
CA LYS A 340 -18.07 -33.09 0.61
C LYS A 340 -18.13 -34.40 -0.17
N GLU A 341 -19.07 -35.30 0.18
CA GLU A 341 -19.28 -36.54 -0.55
C GLU A 341 -19.85 -36.29 -1.95
N ILE A 342 -20.78 -35.35 -2.10
CA ILE A 342 -21.31 -34.89 -3.39
C ILE A 342 -20.18 -34.33 -4.27
N GLN A 343 -19.32 -33.49 -3.69
CA GLN A 343 -18.14 -32.94 -4.40
C GLN A 343 -17.14 -34.04 -4.82
N LYS A 344 -16.83 -34.99 -3.93
CA LYS A 344 -15.98 -36.14 -4.25
C LYS A 344 -16.56 -37.01 -5.37
N ALA A 345 -17.87 -37.17 -5.40
CA ALA A 345 -18.58 -37.90 -6.46
C ALA A 345 -18.68 -37.13 -7.78
N LYS A 346 -18.20 -35.85 -7.81
CA LYS A 346 -18.23 -34.96 -8.99
C LYS A 346 -19.63 -34.85 -9.61
N ILE A 347 -20.65 -34.70 -8.77
CA ILE A 347 -22.03 -34.49 -9.19
C ILE A 347 -22.13 -33.01 -9.57
N SER A 348 -22.51 -32.74 -10.80
CA SER A 348 -22.64 -31.38 -11.34
C SER A 348 -24.07 -30.82 -11.26
N GLU A 349 -25.08 -31.69 -11.16
CA GLU A 349 -26.50 -31.31 -11.14
C GLU A 349 -27.25 -32.15 -10.13
N ILE A 350 -28.14 -31.53 -9.38
CA ILE A 350 -29.04 -32.17 -8.42
C ILE A 350 -30.46 -31.80 -8.79
N GLU A 351 -31.34 -32.81 -8.96
CA GLU A 351 -32.78 -32.59 -9.21
C GLU A 351 -33.42 -32.01 -7.94
N VAL A 352 -34.16 -30.92 -8.10
CA VAL A 352 -34.86 -30.22 -7.02
C VAL A 352 -36.29 -29.91 -7.41
N ASP A 353 -37.20 -29.86 -6.44
CA ASP A 353 -38.57 -29.46 -6.67
C ASP A 353 -38.80 -27.97 -6.42
N ILE A 354 -39.89 -27.41 -6.91
CA ILE A 354 -40.28 -26.02 -6.64
C ILE A 354 -40.42 -25.80 -5.12
N SER A 355 -40.91 -26.77 -4.38
CA SER A 355 -41.04 -26.72 -2.92
C SER A 355 -39.69 -26.55 -2.21
N ASP A 356 -38.60 -27.06 -2.79
CA ASP A 356 -37.25 -26.93 -2.24
C ASP A 356 -36.69 -25.53 -2.39
N LEU A 357 -37.19 -24.76 -3.37
CA LEU A 357 -36.80 -23.38 -3.67
C LEU A 357 -37.69 -22.33 -2.99
N GLU A 358 -38.77 -22.76 -2.33
CA GLU A 358 -39.70 -21.85 -1.67
C GLU A 358 -38.99 -21.03 -0.58
N GLY A 359 -39.19 -19.72 -0.61
CA GLY A 359 -38.50 -18.76 0.29
C GLY A 359 -37.14 -18.31 -0.18
N SER A 360 -36.64 -18.80 -1.30
CA SER A 360 -35.39 -18.30 -1.92
C SER A 360 -35.65 -17.03 -2.75
N TRP A 361 -34.60 -16.19 -2.88
CA TRP A 361 -34.66 -14.95 -3.65
C TRP A 361 -34.04 -15.14 -5.03
N VAL A 362 -34.67 -14.57 -6.06
CA VAL A 362 -34.13 -14.55 -7.43
C VAL A 362 -33.06 -13.49 -7.54
N ALA A 363 -31.92 -13.82 -8.14
CA ALA A 363 -30.81 -12.88 -8.32
C ALA A 363 -30.94 -12.02 -9.57
N ALA A 364 -31.71 -12.48 -10.56
CA ALA A 364 -31.95 -11.78 -11.82
C ALA A 364 -33.43 -11.95 -12.25
N ASP A 365 -33.91 -11.08 -13.11
CA ASP A 365 -35.22 -11.23 -13.72
C ASP A 365 -35.25 -12.51 -14.56
N VAL A 366 -36.34 -13.26 -14.43
CA VAL A 366 -36.60 -14.46 -15.24
C VAL A 366 -37.47 -14.06 -16.41
N VAL A 367 -36.92 -14.15 -17.60
CA VAL A 367 -37.58 -13.74 -18.84
C VAL A 367 -37.86 -14.96 -19.71
N ASP A 368 -39.07 -15.10 -20.19
CA ASP A 368 -39.39 -16.08 -21.23
C ASP A 368 -38.75 -15.66 -22.54
N THR A 369 -37.82 -16.50 -23.03
CA THR A 369 -37.10 -16.22 -24.29
C THR A 369 -37.99 -16.26 -25.54
N THR A 370 -39.18 -16.82 -25.44
CA THR A 370 -40.11 -16.93 -26.57
C THR A 370 -41.06 -15.75 -26.67
N THR A 371 -41.49 -15.22 -25.53
CA THR A 371 -42.47 -14.09 -25.48
C THR A 371 -41.81 -12.76 -25.18
N GLY A 372 -40.62 -12.79 -24.57
CA GLY A 372 -39.90 -11.59 -24.08
C GLY A 372 -40.47 -11.01 -22.78
N GLU A 373 -41.41 -11.69 -22.14
CA GLU A 373 -42.01 -11.33 -20.85
C GLU A 373 -41.30 -11.94 -19.67
#